data_16b25a106e96a8262b77ce57f3029ef6
#
_entry.id   16b25a106e96a8262b77ce57f3029ef6
#
_cell.length_a   1.000
_cell.length_b   1.000
_cell.length_c   1.000
_cell.angle_alpha   90.00
_cell.angle_beta   90.00
_cell.angle_gamma   90.00
#
_symmetry.space_group_name_H-M   'P 1'
#
loop_
_entity.id
_entity.type
_entity.pdbx_description
1 polymer ?
#
loop_
_entity_poly.entity_id
_entity_poly.type
_entity_poly.pdbx_seq_one_letter_code
_entity_poly.pdbx_strand_id
1 'polypeptide(L)'
;MLKVSGFYVIIIVRFFKGVKRVPYIIIISALLGLCLLLFFALIGRGGGDFSLFLKNPIAHRGLHSEDGPPENSLAAFKRAIEKGCSIELDVHLLKDGTLAVFHDADLFRMTGKEGRLRDLSLSELKELTLKNSNEKIPTFGEVLETVDGKVPLLIELKTGGKTAELCSSVMEALKDYKGRFCIESFDPRHLWWLRRHRPDIKRGVLSENLKNGPVFPLTFIRFLISALFLNFLIAPDFVAYRFSNRKNLLFRISVKIWRIKGFVWTIKTADDYKTAISEGFIPICEKIFSGKDAVK
;
A
#
# COMPACT_ATOMS: atom_id res chain seq x y z
N MET A 1 -47.52 25.80 0.81
CA MET A 1 -46.22 25.25 0.37
C MET A 1 -46.30 23.73 0.28
N LEU A 2 -47.20 23.15 -0.54
CA LEU A 2 -47.46 21.69 -0.64
C LEU A 2 -48.05 21.27 -2.01
N LYS A 3 -47.73 22.01 -3.09
CA LYS A 3 -48.19 21.67 -4.45
C LYS A 3 -47.09 21.18 -5.41
N VAL A 4 -45.82 21.12 -4.98
CA VAL A 4 -44.70 20.71 -5.87
C VAL A 4 -44.46 19.20 -5.84
N SER A 5 -44.77 18.52 -4.74
CA SER A 5 -44.54 17.07 -4.60
C SER A 5 -45.48 16.20 -5.47
N GLY A 6 -46.69 16.68 -5.73
CA GLY A 6 -47.67 15.93 -6.55
C GLY A 6 -47.31 15.87 -8.04
N PHE A 7 -46.65 16.89 -8.58
CA PHE A 7 -46.35 16.97 -10.00
C PHE A 7 -45.21 16.02 -10.41
N TYR A 8 -44.19 15.87 -9.55
CA TYR A 8 -43.09 14.93 -9.79
C TYR A 8 -43.51 13.46 -9.67
N VAL A 9 -44.42 13.17 -8.71
CA VAL A 9 -44.96 11.81 -8.56
C VAL A 9 -45.86 11.44 -9.76
N ILE A 10 -46.61 12.39 -10.31
CA ILE A 10 -47.47 12.16 -11.49
C ILE A 10 -46.63 11.99 -12.77
N ILE A 11 -45.54 12.72 -12.92
CA ILE A 11 -44.63 12.55 -14.07
C ILE A 11 -43.92 11.19 -13.98
N ILE A 12 -43.42 10.80 -12.83
CA ILE A 12 -42.81 9.48 -12.61
C ILE A 12 -43.86 8.38 -12.89
N VAL A 13 -45.02 8.46 -12.34
CA VAL A 13 -46.10 7.47 -12.56
C VAL A 13 -46.58 7.44 -14.01
N ARG A 14 -46.66 8.58 -14.75
CA ARG A 14 -46.98 8.61 -16.19
C ARG A 14 -45.87 8.07 -17.06
N PHE A 15 -44.61 8.33 -16.74
CA PHE A 15 -43.46 7.72 -17.44
C PHE A 15 -43.49 6.20 -17.30
N PHE A 16 -43.95 5.69 -16.16
CA PHE A 16 -44.10 4.27 -15.87
C PHE A 16 -45.35 3.58 -16.43
N LYS A 17 -46.38 4.33 -16.87
CA LYS A 17 -47.63 3.73 -17.44
C LYS A 17 -47.49 3.16 -18.85
N GLY A 18 -46.44 3.53 -19.58
CA GLY A 18 -46.20 3.07 -20.96
C GLY A 18 -45.26 1.88 -21.11
N VAL A 19 -44.57 1.46 -20.04
CA VAL A 19 -43.56 0.40 -20.09
C VAL A 19 -44.01 -0.77 -19.22
N LYS A 20 -44.00 -1.97 -19.79
CA LYS A 20 -44.36 -3.21 -19.08
C LYS A 20 -43.57 -3.32 -17.78
N ARG A 21 -44.19 -3.60 -16.65
CA ARG A 21 -43.58 -3.64 -15.30
C ARG A 21 -42.37 -4.57 -15.18
N VAL A 22 -42.30 -5.61 -16.00
CA VAL A 22 -41.21 -6.60 -16.04
C VAL A 22 -39.81 -5.99 -16.22
N PRO A 23 -39.55 -5.07 -17.19
CA PRO A 23 -38.22 -4.51 -17.37
C PRO A 23 -37.72 -3.66 -16.19
N TYR A 24 -38.64 -3.00 -15.44
CA TYR A 24 -38.21 -2.22 -14.25
C TYR A 24 -37.78 -3.11 -13.09
N ILE A 25 -38.50 -4.21 -12.86
CA ILE A 25 -38.10 -5.18 -11.83
C ILE A 25 -36.73 -5.74 -12.16
N ILE A 26 -36.46 -6.07 -13.42
CA ILE A 26 -35.13 -6.55 -13.88
C ILE A 26 -34.08 -5.48 -13.65
N ILE A 27 -34.33 -4.23 -14.04
CA ILE A 27 -33.36 -3.11 -13.87
C ILE A 27 -33.08 -2.87 -12.38
N ILE A 28 -34.11 -2.80 -11.55
CA ILE A 28 -33.95 -2.58 -10.10
C ILE A 28 -33.20 -3.75 -9.46
N SER A 29 -33.53 -4.98 -9.82
CA SER A 29 -32.84 -6.17 -9.33
C SER A 29 -31.37 -6.20 -9.78
N ALA A 30 -31.08 -5.81 -11.02
CA ALA A 30 -29.72 -5.70 -11.55
C ALA A 30 -28.91 -4.62 -10.81
N LEU A 31 -29.52 -3.45 -10.57
CA LEU A 31 -28.89 -2.36 -9.80
C LEU A 31 -28.64 -2.78 -8.35
N LEU A 32 -29.60 -3.42 -7.71
CA LEU A 32 -29.43 -3.93 -6.35
C LEU A 32 -28.34 -5.00 -6.30
N GLY A 33 -28.33 -5.93 -7.25
CA GLY A 33 -27.28 -6.93 -7.39
C GLY A 33 -25.89 -6.31 -7.60
N LEU A 34 -25.81 -5.28 -8.44
CA LEU A 34 -24.56 -4.53 -8.63
C LEU A 34 -24.12 -3.81 -7.34
N CYS A 35 -25.04 -3.16 -6.63
CA CYS A 35 -24.73 -2.51 -5.35
C CYS A 35 -24.23 -3.52 -4.30
N LEU A 36 -24.86 -4.68 -4.21
CA LEU A 36 -24.41 -5.76 -3.33
C LEU A 36 -23.04 -6.29 -3.76
N LEU A 37 -22.82 -6.51 -5.05
CA LEU A 37 -21.53 -6.93 -5.57
C LEU A 37 -20.42 -5.94 -5.22
N LEU A 38 -20.66 -4.64 -5.45
CA LEU A 38 -19.73 -3.57 -5.11
C LEU A 38 -19.48 -3.49 -3.61
N PHE A 39 -20.52 -3.65 -2.79
CA PHE A 39 -20.38 -3.69 -1.33
C PHE A 39 -19.48 -4.87 -0.88
N PHE A 40 -19.75 -6.08 -1.37
CA PHE A 40 -18.94 -7.24 -1.07
C PHE A 40 -17.53 -7.20 -1.67
N ALA A 41 -17.32 -6.47 -2.77
CA ALA A 41 -16.01 -6.30 -3.37
C ALA A 41 -15.01 -5.57 -2.45
N LEU A 42 -15.48 -4.77 -1.51
CA LEU A 42 -14.64 -4.06 -0.54
C LEU A 42 -14.23 -4.91 0.66
N ILE A 43 -14.76 -6.14 0.79
CA ILE A 43 -14.46 -7.01 1.93
C ILE A 43 -12.99 -7.42 1.91
N GLY A 44 -12.31 -7.15 3.01
CA GLY A 44 -11.01 -7.71 3.31
C GLY A 44 -11.12 -8.86 4.30
N ARG A 45 -9.99 -9.40 4.69
CA ARG A 45 -9.91 -10.46 5.69
C ARG A 45 -10.27 -9.96 7.10
N GLY A 46 -9.94 -8.68 7.39
CA GLY A 46 -10.11 -8.06 8.70
C GLY A 46 -9.37 -8.78 9.85
N GLY A 47 -9.24 -8.12 11.00
CA GLY A 47 -8.90 -8.81 12.25
C GLY A 47 -7.45 -9.23 12.47
N GLY A 48 -6.47 -8.75 11.71
CA GLY A 48 -5.05 -8.97 11.99
C GLY A 48 -4.58 -8.24 13.27
N ASP A 49 -3.70 -8.88 14.07
CA ASP A 49 -2.98 -8.16 15.13
C ASP A 49 -1.86 -7.31 14.53
N PHE A 50 -2.01 -5.99 14.66
CA PHE A 50 -1.06 -4.96 14.24
C PHE A 50 -0.55 -4.14 15.43
N SER A 51 -0.68 -4.65 16.66
CA SER A 51 -0.33 -3.95 17.90
C SER A 51 1.12 -3.47 17.93
N LEU A 52 2.04 -4.21 17.30
CA LEU A 52 3.44 -3.84 17.21
C LEU A 52 3.68 -2.59 16.34
N PHE A 53 2.91 -2.41 15.28
CA PHE A 53 2.97 -1.20 14.45
C PHE A 53 2.27 0.00 15.09
N LEU A 54 1.43 -0.24 16.12
CA LEU A 54 0.82 0.83 16.90
C LEU A 54 1.74 1.37 17.99
N LYS A 55 2.64 0.53 18.53
CA LYS A 55 3.56 0.92 19.60
C LYS A 55 4.66 1.85 19.09
N ASN A 56 5.13 1.62 17.87
CA ASN A 56 6.26 2.33 17.28
C ASN A 56 5.87 2.83 15.89
N PRO A 57 6.12 4.12 15.58
CA PRO A 57 5.84 4.64 14.25
C PRO A 57 6.64 3.88 13.19
N ILE A 58 6.07 3.78 11.98
CA ILE A 58 6.73 3.12 10.86
C ILE A 58 7.59 4.16 10.13
N ALA A 59 8.90 3.95 10.07
CA ALA A 59 9.81 4.77 9.31
C ALA A 59 9.74 4.37 7.83
N HIS A 60 9.18 5.26 6.99
CA HIS A 60 9.07 5.08 5.54
C HIS A 60 10.45 5.05 4.90
N ARG A 61 10.81 3.92 4.27
CA ARG A 61 12.14 3.63 3.71
C ARG A 61 13.29 3.75 4.72
N GLY A 62 13.01 3.40 5.98
CA GLY A 62 13.92 3.60 7.09
C GLY A 62 13.93 5.03 7.64
N LEU A 63 14.75 5.28 8.66
CA LEU A 63 14.84 6.59 9.30
C LEU A 63 15.88 7.48 8.58
N HIS A 64 15.56 7.81 7.33
CA HIS A 64 16.38 8.65 6.44
C HIS A 64 16.17 10.15 6.67
N SER A 65 17.10 10.99 6.21
CA SER A 65 16.97 12.46 6.21
C SER A 65 17.86 13.09 5.13
N GLU A 66 17.62 14.38 4.82
CA GLU A 66 18.40 15.10 3.80
C GLU A 66 19.88 15.20 4.15
N ASP A 67 20.19 15.46 5.44
CA ASP A 67 21.54 15.60 5.97
C ASP A 67 22.04 14.30 6.67
N GLY A 68 21.37 13.19 6.45
CA GLY A 68 21.67 11.92 7.09
C GLY A 68 21.67 10.75 6.11
N PRO A 69 21.43 9.52 6.60
CA PRO A 69 21.43 8.36 5.74
C PRO A 69 20.35 8.47 4.67
N PRO A 70 20.64 8.01 3.43
CA PRO A 70 19.64 8.00 2.34
C PRO A 70 18.53 6.98 2.59
N GLU A 71 17.37 7.19 1.92
CA GLU A 71 16.26 6.25 1.94
C GLU A 71 16.70 4.83 1.50
N ASN A 72 16.07 3.80 2.06
CA ASN A 72 16.34 2.40 1.72
C ASN A 72 17.82 1.98 1.87
N SER A 73 18.61 2.63 2.74
CA SER A 73 20.00 2.27 3.05
C SER A 73 20.11 1.49 4.36
N LEU A 74 21.17 0.71 4.51
CA LEU A 74 21.46 0.01 5.77
C LEU A 74 21.64 0.97 6.93
N ALA A 75 22.23 2.14 6.69
CA ALA A 75 22.36 3.17 7.72
C ALA A 75 21.02 3.74 8.17
N ALA A 76 20.06 3.96 7.24
CA ALA A 76 18.70 4.39 7.60
C ALA A 76 17.95 3.33 8.42
N PHE A 77 18.14 2.06 8.11
CA PHE A 77 17.55 0.95 8.86
C PHE A 77 18.17 0.81 10.26
N LYS A 78 19.48 0.88 10.39
CA LYS A 78 20.18 0.88 11.70
C LYS A 78 19.67 2.01 12.60
N ARG A 79 19.53 3.21 12.03
CA ARG A 79 18.98 4.37 12.76
C ARG A 79 17.52 4.16 13.19
N ALA A 80 16.70 3.50 12.37
CA ALA A 80 15.33 3.15 12.73
C ALA A 80 15.30 2.13 13.89
N ILE A 81 16.17 1.12 13.86
CA ILE A 81 16.33 0.13 14.93
C ILE A 81 16.73 0.80 16.25
N GLU A 82 17.73 1.68 16.23
CA GLU A 82 18.19 2.43 17.43
C GLU A 82 17.09 3.27 18.06
N LYS A 83 16.15 3.78 17.25
CA LYS A 83 15.00 4.55 17.71
C LYS A 83 13.78 3.68 18.02
N GLY A 84 13.85 2.36 17.87
CA GLY A 84 12.76 1.42 18.08
C GLY A 84 11.60 1.59 17.09
N CYS A 85 11.84 2.21 15.91
CA CYS A 85 10.83 2.36 14.87
C CYS A 85 10.65 1.06 14.08
N SER A 86 9.42 0.75 13.71
CA SER A 86 9.16 -0.22 12.64
C SER A 86 9.71 0.33 11.31
N ILE A 87 10.08 -0.54 10.40
CA ILE A 87 10.68 -0.15 9.12
C ILE A 87 9.75 -0.51 7.98
N GLU A 88 9.44 0.45 7.13
CA GLU A 88 8.91 0.18 5.79
C GLU A 88 10.05 0.22 4.79
N LEU A 89 10.02 -0.65 3.77
CA LEU A 89 11.04 -0.79 2.75
C LEU A 89 10.47 -1.36 1.43
N ASP A 90 11.17 -1.06 0.32
CA ASP A 90 10.75 -1.37 -1.05
C ASP A 90 11.61 -2.47 -1.66
N VAL A 91 11.01 -3.57 -2.13
CA VAL A 91 11.76 -4.71 -2.71
C VAL A 91 11.47 -4.85 -4.20
N HIS A 92 12.57 -4.92 -4.99
CA HIS A 92 12.56 -5.22 -6.42
C HIS A 92 13.31 -6.54 -6.72
N LEU A 93 12.93 -7.18 -7.82
CA LEU A 93 13.65 -8.31 -8.40
C LEU A 93 14.55 -7.83 -9.55
N LEU A 94 15.84 -8.16 -9.51
CA LEU A 94 16.81 -7.89 -10.57
C LEU A 94 16.77 -8.97 -11.66
N LYS A 95 17.52 -8.73 -12.76
CA LYS A 95 17.58 -9.67 -13.91
C LYS A 95 18.13 -11.05 -13.55
N ASP A 96 19.01 -11.12 -12.55
CA ASP A 96 19.67 -12.35 -12.09
C ASP A 96 18.95 -13.04 -10.92
N GLY A 97 17.77 -12.55 -10.52
CA GLY A 97 17.00 -13.07 -9.40
C GLY A 97 17.36 -12.49 -8.04
N THR A 98 18.35 -11.60 -7.95
CA THR A 98 18.69 -10.88 -6.72
C THR A 98 17.54 -9.97 -6.29
N LEU A 99 17.23 -9.95 -4.99
CA LEU A 99 16.30 -8.99 -4.40
C LEU A 99 17.05 -7.74 -3.93
N ALA A 100 16.74 -6.59 -4.54
CA ALA A 100 17.32 -5.29 -4.19
C ALA A 100 16.30 -4.46 -3.39
N VAL A 101 16.80 -3.67 -2.41
CA VAL A 101 15.95 -2.75 -1.64
C VAL A 101 16.16 -1.33 -2.17
N PHE A 102 15.14 -0.83 -2.88
CA PHE A 102 15.19 0.45 -3.58
C PHE A 102 13.77 0.87 -3.98
N HIS A 103 13.47 2.19 -4.03
CA HIS A 103 12.11 2.62 -4.31
C HIS A 103 11.78 2.71 -5.81
N ASP A 104 12.62 3.38 -6.60
CA ASP A 104 12.30 3.74 -7.97
C ASP A 104 12.56 2.60 -8.96
N ALA A 105 11.85 2.60 -10.08
CA ALA A 105 12.13 1.66 -11.17
C ALA A 105 13.40 2.04 -11.95
N ASP A 106 13.79 3.33 -11.95
CA ASP A 106 14.99 3.85 -12.56
C ASP A 106 16.01 4.30 -11.49
N LEU A 107 17.28 4.44 -11.89
CA LEU A 107 18.37 4.67 -10.98
C LEU A 107 18.68 6.14 -10.72
N PHE A 108 18.23 7.04 -11.64
CA PHE A 108 18.78 8.40 -11.75
C PHE A 108 18.60 9.23 -10.47
N ARG A 109 17.41 9.24 -9.88
CA ARG A 109 17.13 10.08 -8.71
C ARG A 109 18.10 9.81 -7.55
N MET A 110 18.34 8.53 -7.27
CA MET A 110 19.10 8.12 -6.07
C MET A 110 20.57 7.81 -6.34
N THR A 111 20.99 7.60 -7.59
CA THR A 111 22.39 7.27 -7.91
C THR A 111 23.05 8.24 -8.88
N GLY A 112 22.28 9.06 -9.60
CA GLY A 112 22.76 9.90 -10.69
C GLY A 112 23.15 9.12 -11.95
N LYS A 113 22.90 7.80 -12.00
CA LYS A 113 23.15 6.95 -13.17
C LYS A 113 21.87 6.70 -13.94
N GLU A 114 21.98 6.69 -15.27
CA GLU A 114 20.86 6.29 -16.13
C GLU A 114 20.69 4.77 -16.10
N GLY A 115 19.46 4.31 -16.31
CA GLY A 115 19.11 2.90 -16.42
C GLY A 115 17.99 2.47 -15.48
N ARG A 116 17.58 1.21 -15.62
CA ARG A 116 16.52 0.61 -14.80
C ARG A 116 17.12 -0.38 -13.80
N LEU A 117 16.67 -0.29 -12.57
CA LEU A 117 17.12 -1.18 -11.50
C LEU A 117 16.98 -2.67 -11.86
N ARG A 118 15.85 -3.08 -12.44
CA ARG A 118 15.56 -4.47 -12.81
C ARG A 118 16.52 -5.07 -13.86
N ASP A 119 17.22 -4.22 -14.62
CA ASP A 119 18.12 -4.65 -15.69
C ASP A 119 19.55 -4.90 -15.18
N LEU A 120 19.79 -4.69 -13.88
CA LEU A 120 21.06 -4.93 -13.20
C LEU A 120 21.19 -6.37 -12.71
N SER A 121 22.42 -6.83 -12.61
CA SER A 121 22.86 -7.97 -11.80
C SER A 121 23.31 -7.51 -10.42
N LEU A 122 23.53 -8.44 -9.49
CA LEU A 122 24.10 -8.14 -8.18
C LEU A 122 25.44 -7.42 -8.28
N SER A 123 26.34 -7.84 -9.19
CA SER A 123 27.64 -7.20 -9.37
C SER A 123 27.51 -5.74 -9.81
N GLU A 124 26.63 -5.46 -10.79
CA GLU A 124 26.35 -4.10 -11.25
C GLU A 124 25.68 -3.25 -10.15
N LEU A 125 24.77 -3.83 -9.35
CA LEU A 125 24.14 -3.16 -8.22
C LEU A 125 25.17 -2.69 -7.18
N LYS A 126 26.16 -3.53 -6.87
CA LYS A 126 27.20 -3.24 -5.86
C LYS A 126 28.17 -2.13 -6.28
N GLU A 127 28.27 -1.82 -7.57
CA GLU A 127 29.04 -0.67 -8.06
C GLU A 127 28.33 0.67 -7.78
N LEU A 128 26.99 0.66 -7.63
CA LEU A 128 26.23 1.87 -7.42
C LEU A 128 26.31 2.36 -5.98
N THR A 129 26.39 3.68 -5.84
CA THR A 129 26.37 4.38 -4.56
C THR A 129 25.13 5.27 -4.49
N LEU A 130 24.45 5.29 -3.36
CA LEU A 130 23.32 6.17 -3.13
C LEU A 130 23.81 7.62 -3.04
N LYS A 131 23.12 8.52 -3.72
CA LYS A 131 23.51 9.93 -3.89
C LYS A 131 23.76 10.61 -2.54
N ASN A 132 24.78 11.45 -2.49
CA ASN A 132 25.22 12.21 -1.32
C ASN A 132 25.66 11.32 -0.12
N SER A 133 26.09 10.09 -0.37
CA SER A 133 26.54 9.18 0.68
C SER A 133 27.56 8.16 0.16
N ASN A 134 28.13 7.36 1.07
CA ASN A 134 28.93 6.18 0.75
C ASN A 134 28.10 4.88 0.82
N GLU A 135 26.81 4.99 1.09
CA GLU A 135 25.92 3.83 1.18
C GLU A 135 25.67 3.21 -0.20
N LYS A 136 25.68 1.89 -0.24
CA LYS A 136 25.32 1.10 -1.42
C LYS A 136 23.85 0.79 -1.41
N ILE A 137 23.29 0.42 -2.57
CA ILE A 137 21.95 -0.16 -2.64
C ILE A 137 22.02 -1.55 -1.98
N PRO A 138 21.29 -1.81 -0.88
CA PRO A 138 21.38 -3.09 -0.20
C PRO A 138 20.56 -4.16 -0.93
N THR A 139 20.97 -5.41 -0.80
CA THR A 139 20.13 -6.56 -1.07
C THR A 139 19.11 -6.76 0.07
N PHE A 140 18.03 -7.44 -0.22
CA PHE A 140 17.04 -7.76 0.80
C PHE A 140 17.62 -8.67 1.90
N GLY A 141 18.54 -9.60 1.55
CA GLY A 141 19.26 -10.42 2.51
C GLY A 141 20.07 -9.59 3.51
N GLU A 142 20.85 -8.61 3.02
CA GLU A 142 21.63 -7.70 3.90
C GLU A 142 20.72 -6.89 4.84
N VAL A 143 19.52 -6.53 4.38
CA VAL A 143 18.54 -5.85 5.23
C VAL A 143 18.01 -6.78 6.31
N LEU A 144 17.62 -8.01 5.96
CA LEU A 144 17.14 -9.00 6.94
C LEU A 144 18.17 -9.32 8.01
N GLU A 145 19.44 -9.48 7.62
CA GLU A 145 20.57 -9.66 8.56
C GLU A 145 20.75 -8.44 9.47
N THR A 146 20.67 -7.22 8.92
CA THR A 146 20.82 -5.98 9.69
C THR A 146 19.69 -5.80 10.70
N VAL A 147 18.45 -6.06 10.28
CA VAL A 147 17.27 -5.89 11.15
C VAL A 147 17.20 -7.00 12.17
N ASP A 148 17.51 -8.24 11.81
CA ASP A 148 17.63 -9.40 12.71
C ASP A 148 16.46 -9.54 13.70
N GLY A 149 15.24 -9.27 13.20
CA GLY A 149 14.01 -9.35 14.01
C GLY A 149 13.84 -8.28 15.10
N LYS A 150 14.76 -7.33 15.25
CA LYS A 150 14.75 -6.31 16.32
C LYS A 150 13.55 -5.38 16.25
N VAL A 151 13.06 -5.09 15.05
CA VAL A 151 11.86 -4.26 14.80
C VAL A 151 10.99 -4.88 13.71
N PRO A 152 9.68 -4.62 13.69
CA PRO A 152 8.78 -5.11 12.65
C PRO A 152 9.09 -4.50 11.27
N LEU A 153 8.89 -5.30 10.20
CA LEU A 153 9.03 -4.87 8.81
C LEU A 153 7.67 -4.76 8.12
N LEU A 154 7.49 -3.68 7.37
CA LEU A 154 6.45 -3.50 6.37
C LEU A 154 7.13 -3.51 5.00
N ILE A 155 6.90 -4.56 4.20
CA ILE A 155 7.65 -4.84 2.98
C ILE A 155 6.76 -4.55 1.77
N GLU A 156 7.11 -3.52 0.99
CA GLU A 156 6.44 -3.25 -0.28
C GLU A 156 7.06 -4.08 -1.39
N LEU A 157 6.23 -4.88 -2.09
CA LEU A 157 6.62 -5.53 -3.34
C LEU A 157 6.38 -4.59 -4.51
N LYS A 158 7.47 -4.14 -5.14
CA LYS A 158 7.40 -3.17 -6.25
C LYS A 158 6.97 -3.81 -7.55
N THR A 159 6.24 -3.04 -8.35
CA THR A 159 5.74 -3.46 -9.67
C THR A 159 6.86 -3.49 -10.72
N GLY A 160 6.69 -4.26 -11.78
CA GLY A 160 7.55 -4.19 -12.97
C GLY A 160 8.37 -5.44 -13.27
N GLY A 161 8.16 -6.53 -12.55
CA GLY A 161 8.82 -7.82 -12.78
C GLY A 161 7.84 -8.99 -12.97
N LYS A 162 8.40 -10.18 -12.94
CA LYS A 162 7.65 -11.44 -12.94
C LYS A 162 7.04 -11.67 -11.55
N THR A 163 5.74 -11.48 -11.42
CA THR A 163 5.01 -11.56 -10.15
C THR A 163 5.34 -12.81 -9.32
N ALA A 164 5.27 -13.99 -9.94
CA ALA A 164 5.49 -15.25 -9.23
C ALA A 164 6.95 -15.38 -8.75
N GLU A 165 7.91 -14.94 -9.56
CA GLU A 165 9.34 -14.98 -9.24
C GLU A 165 9.67 -14.03 -8.08
N LEU A 166 9.22 -12.77 -8.13
CA LEU A 166 9.40 -11.82 -7.03
C LEU A 166 8.80 -12.36 -5.73
N CYS A 167 7.53 -12.79 -5.76
CA CYS A 167 6.86 -13.28 -4.56
C CYS A 167 7.52 -14.53 -3.98
N SER A 168 7.90 -15.50 -4.83
CA SER A 168 8.58 -16.71 -4.35
C SER A 168 9.96 -16.44 -3.78
N SER A 169 10.74 -15.58 -4.43
CA SER A 169 12.09 -15.19 -3.94
C SER A 169 12.02 -14.45 -2.60
N VAL A 170 11.05 -13.54 -2.43
CA VAL A 170 10.84 -12.85 -1.15
C VAL A 170 10.40 -13.85 -0.06
N MET A 171 9.50 -14.79 -0.38
CA MET A 171 9.08 -15.81 0.59
C MET A 171 10.21 -16.78 0.97
N GLU A 172 11.09 -17.12 0.03
CA GLU A 172 12.27 -17.95 0.34
C GLU A 172 13.26 -17.20 1.22
N ALA A 173 13.52 -15.91 0.93
CA ALA A 173 14.38 -15.08 1.78
C ALA A 173 13.84 -14.90 3.21
N LEU A 174 12.51 -14.89 3.38
CA LEU A 174 11.84 -14.75 4.67
C LEU A 174 11.63 -16.08 5.42
N LYS A 175 11.96 -17.23 4.83
CA LYS A 175 11.65 -18.56 5.38
C LYS A 175 12.19 -18.77 6.80
N ASP A 176 13.43 -18.37 7.03
CA ASP A 176 14.10 -18.52 8.31
C ASP A 176 14.14 -17.23 9.14
N TYR A 177 13.59 -16.15 8.62
CA TYR A 177 13.53 -14.87 9.32
C TYR A 177 12.58 -14.93 10.51
N LYS A 178 13.07 -14.66 11.71
CA LYS A 178 12.31 -14.76 12.97
C LYS A 178 11.59 -13.47 13.34
N GLY A 179 11.87 -12.37 12.65
CA GLY A 179 11.22 -11.08 12.89
C GLY A 179 9.77 -11.06 12.41
N ARG A 180 9.01 -10.11 12.94
CA ARG A 180 7.63 -9.89 12.50
C ARG A 180 7.61 -9.02 11.25
N PHE A 181 6.78 -9.39 10.29
CA PHE A 181 6.61 -8.63 9.06
C PHE A 181 5.18 -8.72 8.52
N CYS A 182 4.83 -7.79 7.67
CA CYS A 182 3.71 -7.87 6.75
C CYS A 182 4.12 -7.33 5.38
N ILE A 183 3.35 -7.67 4.37
CA ILE A 183 3.66 -7.36 2.97
C ILE A 183 2.57 -6.45 2.41
N GLU A 184 2.99 -5.46 1.61
CA GLU A 184 2.06 -4.63 0.87
C GLU A 184 2.48 -4.46 -0.59
N SER A 185 1.53 -4.09 -1.44
CA SER A 185 1.81 -3.79 -2.83
C SER A 185 0.69 -2.96 -3.47
N PHE A 186 1.06 -2.13 -4.45
CA PHE A 186 0.13 -1.54 -5.42
C PHE A 186 -0.37 -2.55 -6.45
N ASP A 187 0.38 -3.65 -6.66
CA ASP A 187 0.02 -4.66 -7.65
C ASP A 187 -0.85 -5.75 -7.03
N PRO A 188 -2.14 -5.83 -7.39
CA PRO A 188 -3.04 -6.85 -6.85
C PRO A 188 -2.61 -8.28 -7.19
N ARG A 189 -1.78 -8.48 -8.22
CA ARG A 189 -1.27 -9.80 -8.63
C ARG A 189 -0.33 -10.37 -7.57
N HIS A 190 0.52 -9.53 -6.94
CA HIS A 190 1.38 -9.94 -5.83
C HIS A 190 0.54 -10.42 -4.63
N LEU A 191 -0.46 -9.63 -4.27
CA LEU A 191 -1.34 -9.94 -3.12
C LEU A 191 -2.23 -11.16 -3.38
N TRP A 192 -2.68 -11.34 -4.61
CA TRP A 192 -3.40 -12.55 -5.01
C TRP A 192 -2.51 -13.80 -4.97
N TRP A 193 -1.25 -13.69 -5.43
CA TRP A 193 -0.27 -14.78 -5.33
C TRP A 193 -0.05 -15.17 -3.87
N LEU A 194 0.19 -14.20 -2.98
CA LEU A 194 0.34 -14.42 -1.53
C LEU A 194 -0.91 -15.08 -0.93
N ARG A 195 -2.10 -14.63 -1.31
CA ARG A 195 -3.35 -15.26 -0.84
C ARG A 195 -3.40 -16.76 -1.15
N ARG A 196 -2.90 -17.15 -2.31
CA ARG A 196 -2.98 -18.57 -2.77
C ARG A 196 -1.88 -19.45 -2.24
N HIS A 197 -0.67 -18.91 -2.09
CA HIS A 197 0.52 -19.71 -1.76
C HIS A 197 0.97 -19.54 -0.31
N ARG A 198 0.70 -18.38 0.28
CA ARG A 198 1.09 -18.04 1.66
C ARG A 198 -0.06 -17.30 2.37
N PRO A 199 -1.19 -17.97 2.60
CA PRO A 199 -2.36 -17.38 3.27
C PRO A 199 -2.07 -16.99 4.72
N ASP A 200 -1.02 -17.50 5.33
CA ASP A 200 -0.51 -17.18 6.67
C ASP A 200 0.08 -15.76 6.76
N ILE A 201 0.63 -15.24 5.66
CA ILE A 201 1.26 -13.90 5.65
C ILE A 201 0.20 -12.80 5.61
N LYS A 202 0.35 -11.83 6.50
CA LYS A 202 -0.46 -10.60 6.50
C LYS A 202 -0.10 -9.75 5.29
N ARG A 203 -1.13 -9.38 4.54
CA ARG A 203 -0.98 -8.62 3.30
C ARG A 203 -1.89 -7.42 3.25
N GLY A 204 -1.38 -6.32 2.73
CA GLY A 204 -2.09 -5.06 2.55
C GLY A 204 -2.12 -4.58 1.13
N VAL A 205 -3.19 -3.90 0.75
CA VAL A 205 -3.26 -3.19 -0.52
C VAL A 205 -2.79 -1.75 -0.33
N LEU A 206 -1.79 -1.35 -1.13
CA LEU A 206 -1.41 0.06 -1.29
C LEU A 206 -2.34 0.73 -2.29
N SER A 207 -2.86 1.89 -1.95
CA SER A 207 -3.74 2.64 -2.83
C SER A 207 -3.75 4.14 -2.55
N GLU A 208 -4.22 4.89 -3.54
CA GLU A 208 -4.45 6.33 -3.47
C GLU A 208 -5.54 6.75 -4.48
N ASN A 209 -6.02 7.99 -4.41
CA ASN A 209 -6.91 8.54 -5.44
C ASN A 209 -6.12 8.84 -6.72
N LEU A 210 -6.24 7.98 -7.71
CA LEU A 210 -5.61 8.15 -9.01
C LEU A 210 -6.43 9.12 -9.88
N LYS A 211 -6.33 10.44 -9.61
CA LYS A 211 -7.07 11.46 -10.36
C LYS A 211 -6.49 11.75 -11.75
N ASN A 212 -5.19 11.49 -11.97
CA ASN A 212 -4.49 11.82 -13.21
C ASN A 212 -3.73 10.60 -13.73
N GLY A 213 -4.09 10.10 -14.87
CA GLY A 213 -3.39 8.98 -15.53
C GLY A 213 -3.82 8.80 -16.98
N PRO A 214 -3.08 8.02 -17.77
CA PRO A 214 -3.34 7.87 -19.20
C PRO A 214 -4.69 7.20 -19.50
N VAL A 215 -5.17 7.46 -20.71
CA VAL A 215 -6.47 7.11 -21.28
C VAL A 215 -6.79 5.61 -21.20
N PHE A 216 -8.11 5.33 -21.08
CA PHE A 216 -8.73 3.98 -21.18
C PHE A 216 -7.96 2.99 -22.09
N PRO A 217 -7.71 1.70 -21.72
CA PRO A 217 -8.37 0.94 -20.63
C PRO A 217 -7.65 0.94 -19.26
N LEU A 218 -6.43 1.45 -19.19
CA LEU A 218 -5.64 1.49 -17.95
C LEU A 218 -6.30 2.33 -16.84
N THR A 219 -7.09 3.35 -17.23
CA THR A 219 -7.86 4.19 -16.31
C THR A 219 -8.90 3.39 -15.52
N PHE A 220 -9.56 2.42 -16.17
CA PHE A 220 -10.56 1.58 -15.49
C PHE A 220 -9.91 0.64 -14.47
N ILE A 221 -8.79 0.00 -14.81
CA ILE A 221 -8.05 -0.85 -13.87
C ILE A 221 -7.53 -0.03 -12.69
N ARG A 222 -6.98 1.17 -12.96
CA ARG A 222 -6.55 2.10 -11.92
C ARG A 222 -7.70 2.54 -11.03
N PHE A 223 -8.87 2.80 -11.59
CA PHE A 223 -10.08 3.08 -10.84
C PHE A 223 -10.46 1.91 -9.92
N LEU A 224 -10.45 0.67 -10.40
CA LEU A 224 -10.74 -0.51 -9.59
C LEU A 224 -9.75 -0.67 -8.42
N ILE A 225 -8.46 -0.40 -8.65
CA ILE A 225 -7.42 -0.44 -7.62
C ILE A 225 -7.63 0.70 -6.61
N SER A 226 -7.80 1.94 -7.08
CA SER A 226 -8.01 3.10 -6.19
C SER A 226 -9.31 3.02 -5.39
N ALA A 227 -10.31 2.38 -5.95
CA ALA A 227 -11.61 2.13 -5.35
C ALA A 227 -11.66 0.86 -4.48
N LEU A 228 -10.54 0.13 -4.35
CA LEU A 228 -10.42 -1.10 -3.54
C LEU A 228 -11.36 -2.23 -3.98
N PHE A 229 -11.89 -2.20 -5.20
CA PHE A 229 -12.83 -3.22 -5.70
C PHE A 229 -12.20 -4.61 -5.86
N LEU A 230 -10.88 -4.72 -5.86
CA LEU A 230 -10.20 -6.02 -5.93
C LEU A 230 -10.01 -6.69 -4.55
N ASN A 231 -10.48 -6.05 -3.46
CA ASN A 231 -10.32 -6.61 -2.12
C ASN A 231 -10.94 -8.00 -1.97
N PHE A 232 -12.06 -8.30 -2.65
CA PHE A 232 -12.66 -9.64 -2.61
C PHE A 232 -11.74 -10.72 -3.21
N LEU A 233 -10.91 -10.37 -4.21
CA LEU A 233 -9.93 -11.29 -4.81
C LEU A 233 -8.69 -11.49 -3.96
N ILE A 234 -8.20 -10.42 -3.33
CA ILE A 234 -6.93 -10.42 -2.59
C ILE A 234 -7.12 -10.64 -1.09
N ALA A 235 -8.32 -10.39 -0.56
CA ALA A 235 -8.69 -10.48 0.86
C ALA A 235 -7.58 -9.86 1.75
N PRO A 236 -7.36 -8.53 1.69
CA PRO A 236 -6.30 -7.89 2.43
C PRO A 236 -6.61 -7.88 3.94
N ASP A 237 -5.56 -7.96 4.75
CA ASP A 237 -5.63 -7.81 6.20
C ASP A 237 -5.62 -6.32 6.60
N PHE A 238 -5.00 -5.47 5.77
CA PHE A 238 -4.97 -4.01 5.94
C PHE A 238 -5.00 -3.28 4.59
N VAL A 239 -5.29 -1.99 4.65
CA VAL A 239 -5.24 -1.07 3.50
C VAL A 239 -4.31 0.07 3.85
N ALA A 240 -3.23 0.26 3.08
CA ALA A 240 -2.33 1.40 3.19
C ALA A 240 -2.75 2.46 2.16
N TYR A 241 -3.28 3.58 2.64
CA TYR A 241 -3.89 4.60 1.79
C TYR A 241 -3.18 5.95 1.95
N ARG A 242 -3.07 6.70 0.83
CA ARG A 242 -2.45 8.04 0.89
C ARG A 242 -3.20 8.93 1.87
N PHE A 243 -2.51 9.51 2.84
CA PHE A 243 -3.11 10.29 3.93
C PHE A 243 -3.96 11.47 3.44
N SER A 244 -3.49 12.21 2.42
CA SER A 244 -4.27 13.30 1.81
C SER A 244 -5.61 12.83 1.21
N ASN A 245 -5.73 11.56 0.90
CA ASN A 245 -6.93 10.92 0.34
C ASN A 245 -7.75 10.13 1.39
N ARG A 246 -7.41 10.16 2.67
CA ARG A 246 -8.03 9.37 3.75
C ARG A 246 -9.54 9.56 3.92
N LYS A 247 -10.09 10.65 3.35
CA LYS A 247 -11.53 10.92 3.33
C LYS A 247 -12.27 10.19 2.21
N ASN A 248 -11.58 9.43 1.35
CA ASN A 248 -12.20 8.63 0.30
C ASN A 248 -13.27 7.70 0.90
N LEU A 249 -14.47 7.72 0.32
CA LEU A 249 -15.63 6.99 0.84
C LEU A 249 -15.37 5.47 0.92
N LEU A 250 -14.78 4.89 -0.12
CA LEU A 250 -14.57 3.43 -0.20
C LEU A 250 -13.48 2.97 0.78
N PHE A 251 -12.42 3.78 0.97
CA PHE A 251 -11.45 3.54 2.04
C PHE A 251 -12.11 3.59 3.42
N ARG A 252 -12.96 4.60 3.67
CA ARG A 252 -13.66 4.73 4.95
C ARG A 252 -14.67 3.59 5.20
N ILE A 253 -15.36 3.11 4.17
CA ILE A 253 -16.21 1.92 4.26
C ILE A 253 -15.36 0.70 4.64
N SER A 254 -14.24 0.48 3.94
CA SER A 254 -13.33 -0.64 4.23
C SER A 254 -12.85 -0.65 5.68
N VAL A 255 -12.44 0.51 6.21
CA VAL A 255 -11.93 0.61 7.58
C VAL A 255 -13.04 0.59 8.63
N LYS A 256 -14.14 1.35 8.45
CA LYS A 256 -15.17 1.51 9.48
C LYS A 256 -16.21 0.42 9.49
N ILE A 257 -16.64 -0.07 8.33
CA ILE A 257 -17.71 -1.09 8.22
C ILE A 257 -17.08 -2.48 8.20
N TRP A 258 -16.10 -2.71 7.33
CA TRP A 258 -15.44 -4.00 7.20
C TRP A 258 -14.30 -4.22 8.21
N ARG A 259 -13.98 -3.19 9.02
CA ARG A 259 -12.96 -3.23 10.08
C ARG A 259 -11.58 -3.68 9.61
N ILE A 260 -11.27 -3.45 8.33
CA ILE A 260 -9.92 -3.66 7.79
C ILE A 260 -9.01 -2.60 8.41
N LYS A 261 -7.82 -2.98 8.87
CA LYS A 261 -6.90 -2.02 9.48
C LYS A 261 -6.41 -1.01 8.45
N GLY A 262 -6.52 0.28 8.77
CA GLY A 262 -6.03 1.38 7.93
C GLY A 262 -4.60 1.77 8.30
N PHE A 263 -3.69 1.73 7.33
CA PHE A 263 -2.40 2.39 7.39
C PHE A 263 -2.46 3.64 6.52
N VAL A 264 -1.73 4.68 6.86
CA VAL A 264 -1.74 5.93 6.07
C VAL A 264 -0.33 6.45 5.80
N TRP A 265 -0.07 6.81 4.54
CA TRP A 265 1.22 7.26 4.03
C TRP A 265 1.10 8.52 3.16
N THR A 266 2.06 9.41 3.06
CA THR A 266 3.22 9.52 3.92
C THR A 266 2.96 10.65 4.91
N ILE A 267 3.14 10.40 6.19
CA ILE A 267 2.97 11.38 7.25
C ILE A 267 4.28 12.17 7.40
N LYS A 268 4.21 13.50 7.27
CA LYS A 268 5.40 14.37 7.25
C LYS A 268 5.42 15.43 8.35
N THR A 269 4.31 15.61 9.07
CA THR A 269 4.18 16.60 10.16
C THR A 269 3.64 15.97 11.43
N ALA A 270 3.96 16.55 12.59
CA ALA A 270 3.43 16.10 13.87
C ALA A 270 1.90 16.23 13.95
N ASP A 271 1.30 17.23 13.30
CA ASP A 271 -0.15 17.42 13.30
C ASP A 271 -0.86 16.36 12.44
N ASP A 272 -0.29 16.01 11.28
CA ASP A 272 -0.79 14.88 10.47
C ASP A 272 -0.68 13.56 11.24
N TYR A 273 0.40 13.36 12.00
CA TYR A 273 0.58 12.20 12.86
C TYR A 273 -0.52 12.11 13.93
N LYS A 274 -0.74 13.20 14.69
CA LYS A 274 -1.82 13.27 15.69
C LYS A 274 -3.18 13.00 15.06
N THR A 275 -3.43 13.57 13.88
CA THR A 275 -4.67 13.35 13.13
C THR A 275 -4.83 11.88 12.72
N ALA A 276 -3.78 11.25 12.18
CA ALA A 276 -3.81 9.84 11.79
C ALA A 276 -4.13 8.93 12.99
N ILE A 277 -3.47 9.15 14.14
CA ILE A 277 -3.71 8.39 15.37
C ILE A 277 -5.13 8.61 15.89
N SER A 278 -5.61 9.86 15.95
CA SER A 278 -6.97 10.17 16.42
C SER A 278 -8.08 9.56 15.57
N GLU A 279 -7.82 9.39 14.25
CA GLU A 279 -8.72 8.70 13.32
C GLU A 279 -8.59 7.16 13.37
N GLY A 280 -7.67 6.61 14.19
CA GLY A 280 -7.46 5.17 14.40
C GLY A 280 -6.58 4.49 13.34
N PHE A 281 -5.82 5.26 12.58
CA PHE A 281 -4.90 4.75 11.56
C PHE A 281 -3.50 4.45 12.12
N ILE A 282 -2.75 3.60 11.41
CA ILE A 282 -1.32 3.37 11.64
C ILE A 282 -0.53 4.25 10.66
N PRO A 283 0.27 5.22 11.15
CA PRO A 283 1.00 6.13 10.31
C PRO A 283 2.32 5.54 9.78
N ILE A 284 2.58 5.73 8.49
CA ILE A 284 3.88 5.51 7.85
C ILE A 284 4.51 6.90 7.65
N CYS A 285 5.68 7.13 8.23
CA CYS A 285 6.18 8.46 8.55
C CYS A 285 7.51 8.79 7.88
N GLU A 286 7.66 10.05 7.45
CA GLU A 286 8.93 10.69 7.09
C GLU A 286 9.15 11.94 7.94
N LYS A 287 10.43 12.27 8.25
CA LYS A 287 10.88 13.54 8.87
C LYS A 287 10.37 13.87 10.29
N ILE A 288 9.36 13.17 10.83
CA ILE A 288 8.79 13.47 12.16
C ILE A 288 9.60 12.93 13.34
N PHE A 289 10.72 12.28 13.07
CA PHE A 289 11.63 11.74 14.08
C PHE A 289 12.85 12.62 14.33
N SER A 290 12.99 13.71 13.59
CA SER A 290 14.13 14.64 13.66
C SER A 290 13.66 16.06 13.96
N GLY A 291 14.33 16.73 14.91
CA GLY A 291 14.10 18.14 15.23
C GLY A 291 13.11 18.41 16.37
N LYS A 292 12.62 19.65 16.46
CA LYS A 292 11.70 20.14 17.51
C LYS A 292 10.32 19.46 17.49
N ASP A 293 9.99 18.78 16.38
CA ASP A 293 8.70 18.11 16.15
C ASP A 293 8.79 16.58 16.36
N ALA A 294 9.87 16.08 16.98
CA ALA A 294 10.00 14.66 17.25
C ALA A 294 8.83 14.17 18.12
N VAL A 295 8.04 13.24 17.59
CA VAL A 295 7.00 12.55 18.36
C VAL A 295 7.69 11.67 19.39
N LYS A 296 7.48 11.98 20.67
CA LYS A 296 7.98 11.21 21.81
C LYS A 296 7.10 9.99 22.06
#